data_8377e589261489ded4602e9feb27b96e
#
_entry.id   8377e589261489ded4602e9feb27b96e
#
_cell.length_a   1.000
_cell.length_b   1.000
_cell.length_c   1.000
_cell.angle_alpha   90.00
_cell.angle_beta   90.00
_cell.angle_gamma   90.00
#
_symmetry.space_group_name_H-M   'P 1'
#
loop_
_entity.id
_entity.type
_entity.pdbx_description
1 polymer ?
#
loop_
_entity_poly.entity_id
_entity_poly.type
_entity_poly.pdbx_seq_one_letter_code
_entity_poly.pdbx_strand_id
1 'polypeptide(L)' 'MEKLIEKLEEILEIENLDVNKKFQDYEEWDSLAALSVISLLDSDYGMSMKYKDLVAFDSIKAFCEDVSCRQ' A
#
# COMPACT_ATOMS: atom_id res chain seq x y z
N MET A 1 -10.68 1.74 -4.98
CA MET A 1 -9.77 0.61 -4.71
C MET A 1 -8.88 0.25 -5.89
N GLU A 2 -9.41 0.18 -7.10
CA GLU A 2 -8.64 -0.17 -8.29
C GLU A 2 -7.47 0.77 -8.55
N LYS A 3 -7.69 2.08 -8.42
CA LYS A 3 -6.62 3.06 -8.62
C LYS A 3 -5.51 2.91 -7.59
N LEU A 4 -5.88 2.59 -6.36
CA LEU A 4 -4.89 2.38 -5.30
C LEU A 4 -4.04 1.14 -5.61
N ILE A 5 -4.68 0.06 -6.06
CA ILE A 5 -3.99 -1.16 -6.44
C ILE A 5 -3.03 -0.89 -7.60
N GLU A 6 -3.46 -0.14 -8.60
CA GLU A 6 -2.60 0.22 -9.72
C GLU A 6 -1.37 1.01 -9.27
N LYS A 7 -1.56 1.94 -8.34
CA LYS A 7 -0.45 2.72 -7.79
C LYS A 7 0.51 1.85 -7.00
N LEU A 8 -0.01 0.89 -6.25
CA LEU A 8 0.83 -0.05 -5.51
C LEU A 8 1.64 -0.93 -6.46
N GLU A 9 1.03 -1.36 -7.56
CA GLU A 9 1.73 -2.13 -8.59
C GLU A 9 2.88 -1.32 -9.20
N GLU A 10 2.65 -0.04 -9.45
CA GLU A 10 3.70 0.86 -9.95
C GLU A 10 4.84 1.01 -8.93
N ILE A 11 4.50 1.19 -7.68
CA ILE A 11 5.49 1.37 -6.61
C ILE A 11 6.34 0.13 -6.44
N LEU A 12 5.71 -1.04 -6.45
CA LEU A 12 6.40 -2.32 -6.27
C LEU A 12 6.98 -2.85 -7.58
N GLU A 13 6.66 -2.22 -8.71
CA GLU A 13 7.11 -2.63 -10.04
C GLU A 13 6.73 -4.07 -10.35
N ILE A 14 5.50 -4.45 -9.99
CA ILE A 14 4.96 -5.78 -10.24
C ILE A 14 3.63 -5.68 -10.99
N GLU A 15 3.26 -6.75 -11.68
CA GLU A 15 1.97 -6.88 -12.32
C GLU A 15 1.13 -7.85 -11.51
N ASN A 16 -0.19 -7.69 -11.58
CA ASN A 16 -1.14 -8.60 -10.93
C ASN A 16 -0.88 -8.75 -9.43
N LEU A 17 -0.91 -7.62 -8.74
CA LEU A 17 -0.71 -7.59 -7.29
C LEU A 17 -1.69 -8.54 -6.58
N ASP A 18 -1.15 -9.45 -5.78
CA ASP A 18 -1.98 -10.34 -4.96
C ASP A 18 -2.30 -9.63 -3.65
N VAL A 19 -3.52 -9.16 -3.53
CA VAL A 19 -3.97 -8.39 -2.36
C VAL A 19 -4.17 -9.26 -1.12
N ASN A 20 -4.12 -10.58 -1.26
CA ASN A 20 -4.22 -11.48 -0.12
C ASN A 20 -2.89 -11.64 0.62
N LYS A 21 -1.81 -11.15 0.03
CA LYS A 21 -0.49 -11.13 0.67
C LYS A 21 -0.32 -9.85 1.48
N LYS A 22 0.66 -9.88 2.35
CA LYS A 22 1.10 -8.69 3.10
C LYS A 22 2.14 -7.95 2.27
N PHE A 23 2.32 -6.65 2.55
CA PHE A 23 3.37 -5.88 1.89
C PHE A 23 4.74 -6.55 2.04
N GLN A 24 5.06 -6.95 3.26
CA GLN A 24 6.37 -7.55 3.56
C GLN A 24 6.57 -8.95 2.96
N ASP A 25 5.53 -9.54 2.39
CA ASP A 25 5.65 -10.83 1.69
C ASP A 25 6.26 -10.68 0.29
N TYR A 26 6.36 -9.45 -0.20
CA TYR A 26 6.96 -9.17 -1.51
C TYR A 26 8.44 -8.84 -1.35
N GLU A 27 9.27 -9.42 -2.22
CA GLU A 27 10.71 -9.13 -2.24
C GLU A 27 10.98 -7.68 -2.59
N GLU A 28 10.11 -7.10 -3.39
CA GLU A 28 10.23 -5.71 -3.83
C GLU A 28 9.95 -4.71 -2.72
N TRP A 29 9.37 -5.15 -1.62
CA TRP A 29 9.04 -4.29 -0.50
C TRP A 29 10.29 -3.90 0.29
N ASP A 30 10.55 -2.62 0.36
CA ASP A 30 11.68 -2.07 1.12
C ASP A 30 11.29 -0.69 1.67
N SER A 31 12.25 -0.01 2.29
CA SER A 31 12.02 1.30 2.89
C SER A 31 11.61 2.34 1.85
N LEU A 32 12.15 2.24 0.64
CA LEU A 32 11.82 3.18 -0.44
C LEU A 32 10.39 2.97 -0.92
N ALA A 33 9.99 1.70 -1.07
CA ALA A 33 8.62 1.37 -1.45
C ALA A 33 7.64 1.85 -0.39
N ALA A 34 7.95 1.61 0.87
CA ALA A 34 7.11 2.06 1.98
C ALA A 34 6.97 3.58 1.99
N LEU A 35 8.07 4.29 1.78
CA LEU A 35 8.06 5.76 1.73
C LEU A 35 7.20 6.25 0.56
N SER A 36 7.28 5.58 -0.58
CA SER A 36 6.46 5.91 -1.75
C SER A 36 4.96 5.75 -1.45
N VAL A 37 4.59 4.69 -0.74
CA VAL A 37 3.20 4.46 -0.33
C VAL A 37 2.75 5.55 0.64
N ILE A 38 3.58 5.91 1.61
CA ILE A 38 3.29 6.96 2.57
C ILE A 38 3.08 8.30 1.86
N SER A 39 3.95 8.63 0.91
CA SER A 39 3.84 9.83 0.09
C SER A 39 2.56 9.85 -0.74
N LEU A 40 2.23 8.72 -1.33
CA LEU A 40 1.00 8.57 -2.12
C LEU A 40 -0.23 8.85 -1.27
N LEU A 41 -0.28 8.27 -0.08
CA LEU A 41 -1.42 8.46 0.83
C LEU A 41 -1.56 9.93 1.24
N ASP A 42 -0.46 10.58 1.53
CA ASP A 42 -0.47 11.98 1.90
C ASP A 42 -0.94 12.86 0.75
N SER A 43 -0.40 12.63 -0.44
CA SER A 43 -0.63 13.48 -1.61
C SER A 43 -2.00 13.24 -2.25
N ASP A 44 -2.40 11.98 -2.41
CA ASP A 44 -3.63 11.63 -3.15
C ASP A 44 -4.84 11.39 -2.25
N TYR A 45 -4.63 11.02 -1.00
CA TYR A 45 -5.72 10.65 -0.09
C TYR A 45 -5.79 11.52 1.16
N GLY A 46 -4.82 12.39 1.35
CA GLY A 46 -4.76 13.24 2.53
C GLY A 46 -4.63 12.47 3.83
N MET A 47 -4.00 11.29 3.77
CA MET A 47 -3.84 10.42 4.93
C MET A 47 -2.40 10.37 5.37
N SER A 48 -2.17 10.33 6.68
CA SER A 48 -0.84 10.23 7.25
C SER A 48 -0.69 8.85 7.90
N MET A 49 0.18 8.02 7.35
CA MET A 49 0.51 6.71 7.91
C MET A 49 2.01 6.59 8.06
N LYS A 50 2.41 5.73 8.99
CA LYS A 50 3.81 5.42 9.23
C LYS A 50 4.12 4.01 8.70
N TYR A 51 5.41 3.72 8.55
CA TYR A 51 5.85 2.40 8.10
C TYR A 51 5.21 1.26 8.91
N LYS A 52 5.23 1.40 10.25
CA LYS A 52 4.67 0.36 11.13
C LYS A 52 3.17 0.13 10.90
N ASP A 53 2.45 1.16 10.45
CA ASP A 53 1.03 1.03 10.16
C ASP A 53 0.81 0.17 8.92
N LEU A 54 1.67 0.33 7.92
CA LEU A 54 1.57 -0.41 6.67
C LEU A 54 1.80 -1.90 6.88
N VAL A 55 2.81 -2.25 7.67
CA VAL A 55 3.17 -3.65 7.89
C VAL A 55 2.28 -4.33 8.95
N ALA A 56 1.45 -3.55 9.64
CA ALA A 56 0.53 -4.09 10.63
C ALA A 56 -0.75 -4.68 10.02
N PHE A 57 -1.04 -4.36 8.77
CA PHE A 57 -2.22 -4.90 8.10
C PHE A 57 -2.06 -6.39 7.81
N ASP A 58 -3.14 -7.14 7.98
CA ASP A 58 -3.14 -8.59 7.75
C ASP A 58 -2.95 -8.94 6.27
N SER A 59 -3.30 -8.00 5.39
CA SER A 59 -3.14 -8.18 3.95
C SER A 59 -3.20 -6.82 3.27
N ILE A 60 -2.75 -6.76 2.04
CA ILE A 60 -2.87 -5.55 1.21
C ILE A 60 -4.35 -5.22 1.00
N LYS A 61 -5.19 -6.24 0.91
CA LYS A 61 -6.63 -6.05 0.80
C LYS A 61 -7.18 -5.28 2.01
N ALA A 62 -6.76 -5.67 3.22
CA ALA A 62 -7.17 -4.99 4.45
C ALA A 62 -6.72 -3.54 4.44
N PHE A 63 -5.50 -3.27 3.96
CA PHE A 63 -4.98 -1.92 3.79
C PHE A 63 -5.86 -1.11 2.83
N CYS A 64 -6.17 -1.66 1.66
CA CYS A 64 -6.99 -0.99 0.66
C CYS A 64 -8.40 -0.70 1.19
N GLU A 65 -8.97 -1.64 1.93
CA GLU A 65 -10.29 -1.47 2.53
C GLU A 65 -10.28 -0.35 3.58
N ASP A 66 -9.23 -0.29 4.39
CA ASP A 66 -9.06 0.76 5.39
C ASP A 66 -8.97 2.14 4.74
N VAL A 67 -8.16 2.27 3.70
CA VAL A 67 -8.01 3.53 2.97
C VAL A 67 -9.34 3.94 2.35
N SER A 68 -10.07 3.00 1.76
CA SER A 68 -11.36 3.26 1.13
C SER A 68 -12.40 3.72 2.15
N CYS A 69 -12.38 3.12 3.34
CA CYS A 69 -13.31 3.49 4.42
C CYS A 69 -13.07 4.89 4.95
N ARG A 70 -11.84 5.36 4.90
CA ARG A 70 -11.49 6.70 5.39
C ARG A 70 -11.79 7.81 4.38
N GLN A 71 -12.04 7.44 3.14
CA GLN A 71 -12.44 8.39 2.09
C GLN A 71 -13.97 8.55 2.06
#